data_8c89551bb4445ca15a34a755a629bf06
#
_entry.id   8c89551bb4445ca15a34a755a629bf06
#
_cell.length_a   1.000
_cell.length_b   1.000
_cell.length_c   1.000
_cell.angle_alpha   90.00
_cell.angle_beta   90.00
_cell.angle_gamma   90.00
#
_symmetry.space_group_name_H-M   'P 1'
#
loop_
_entity.id
_entity.type
_entity.pdbx_description
1 polymer ?
#
loop_
_entity_poly.entity_id
_entity_poly.type
_entity_poly.pdbx_seq_one_letter_code
_entity_poly.pdbx_strand_id
1 'polypeptide(L)'
;MKKHASTIFLIFIFFVGLSVLLYPSVSNYINQKSQSRAVANYEKTAAEMAQKAEEYNKELASHPELFYEPSKLAGYEKTLDITGTGIMGYISIPKIKVELPIYHGTEDGVLQIACGHLEGSSLPVGGASTHAVLSAHRGLPSAKLFTNLDKLETEDTFTITILDRVLTYQVDEIAIVLPSETDKLQIEEGKDYCTLMTCTPYGINTHRLLVRGHRVETVKEKNIHVTAEAFQIEPVITAPVLAAPMLLILLFWLLFHGRKKKK
;
A
#
# COMPACT_ATOMS: atom_id res chain seq x y z
N MET A 1 3.08 -25.02 -59.75
CA MET A 1 2.79 -24.00 -58.70
C MET A 1 1.71 -24.38 -57.70
N LYS A 2 0.58 -25.06 -58.10
CA LYS A 2 -0.51 -25.42 -57.15
C LYS A 2 -0.15 -26.41 -56.02
N LYS A 3 0.89 -27.25 -56.20
CA LYS A 3 1.30 -28.27 -55.19
C LYS A 3 1.99 -27.73 -53.94
N HIS A 4 2.63 -26.57 -54.04
CA HIS A 4 3.31 -25.94 -52.90
C HIS A 4 2.43 -24.97 -52.12
N ALA A 5 1.34 -24.48 -52.71
CA ALA A 5 0.43 -23.55 -52.05
C ALA A 5 -0.24 -24.15 -50.82
N SER A 6 -0.73 -25.44 -50.93
CA SER A 6 -1.30 -26.14 -49.77
C SER A 6 -0.31 -26.35 -48.63
N THR A 7 0.95 -26.68 -48.95
CA THR A 7 1.98 -26.87 -47.93
C THR A 7 2.32 -25.56 -47.23
N ILE A 8 2.44 -24.47 -48.00
CA ILE A 8 2.69 -23.15 -47.41
C ILE A 8 1.54 -22.71 -46.52
N PHE A 9 0.29 -22.96 -46.94
CA PHE A 9 -0.89 -22.64 -46.17
C PHE A 9 -0.95 -23.45 -44.85
N LEU A 10 -0.63 -24.73 -44.87
CA LEU A 10 -0.55 -25.56 -43.66
C LEU A 10 0.54 -25.10 -42.70
N ILE A 11 1.70 -24.72 -43.21
CA ILE A 11 2.80 -24.17 -42.40
C ILE A 11 2.35 -22.84 -41.78
N PHE A 12 1.66 -21.97 -42.51
CA PHE A 12 1.12 -20.72 -41.98
C PHE A 12 0.13 -20.96 -40.83
N ILE A 13 -0.87 -21.84 -41.04
CA ILE A 13 -1.84 -22.21 -39.99
C ILE A 13 -1.13 -22.78 -38.76
N PHE A 14 -0.10 -23.63 -38.97
CA PHE A 14 0.67 -24.19 -37.88
C PHE A 14 1.36 -23.10 -37.03
N PHE A 15 2.02 -22.12 -37.66
CA PHE A 15 2.67 -21.04 -36.93
C PHE A 15 1.69 -20.12 -36.24
N VAL A 16 0.52 -19.84 -36.85
CA VAL A 16 -0.54 -19.08 -36.18
C VAL A 16 -1.05 -19.84 -34.96
N GLY A 17 -1.35 -21.13 -35.08
CA GLY A 17 -1.79 -21.96 -33.96
C GLY A 17 -0.73 -22.04 -32.84
N LEU A 18 0.53 -22.22 -33.20
CA LEU A 18 1.65 -22.25 -32.26
C LEU A 18 1.79 -20.89 -31.54
N SER A 19 1.64 -19.77 -32.26
CA SER A 19 1.73 -18.42 -31.67
C SER A 19 0.60 -18.20 -30.65
N VAL A 20 -0.64 -18.59 -30.98
CA VAL A 20 -1.79 -18.51 -30.06
C VAL A 20 -1.55 -19.37 -28.83
N LEU A 21 -1.00 -20.55 -29.01
CA LEU A 21 -0.75 -21.52 -27.95
C LEU A 21 0.38 -21.06 -27.00
N LEU A 22 1.42 -20.39 -27.52
CA LEU A 22 2.53 -19.87 -26.75
C LEU A 22 2.24 -18.49 -26.12
N TYR A 23 1.24 -17.76 -26.64
CA TYR A 23 0.90 -16.41 -26.20
C TYR A 23 0.73 -16.29 -24.66
N PRO A 24 -0.04 -17.16 -23.96
CA PRO A 24 -0.20 -17.04 -22.52
C PRO A 24 1.12 -17.16 -21.76
N SER A 25 1.97 -18.10 -22.15
CA SER A 25 3.27 -18.35 -21.49
C SER A 25 4.24 -17.16 -21.67
N VAL A 26 4.29 -16.62 -22.90
CA VAL A 26 5.12 -15.45 -23.20
C VAL A 26 4.58 -14.21 -22.51
N SER A 27 3.27 -14.01 -22.52
CA SER A 27 2.61 -12.89 -21.84
C SER A 27 2.86 -12.94 -20.33
N ASN A 28 2.69 -14.11 -19.68
CA ASN A 28 2.98 -14.28 -18.27
C ASN A 28 4.43 -13.98 -17.93
N TYR A 29 5.38 -14.46 -18.73
CA TYR A 29 6.80 -14.17 -18.51
C TYR A 29 7.11 -12.66 -18.58
N ILE A 30 6.56 -11.97 -19.59
CA ILE A 30 6.74 -10.53 -19.73
C ILE A 30 6.09 -9.78 -18.56
N ASN A 31 4.87 -10.17 -18.15
CA ASN A 31 4.16 -9.59 -17.03
C ASN A 31 4.89 -9.77 -15.71
N GLN A 32 5.37 -10.99 -15.42
CA GLN A 32 6.17 -11.27 -14.21
C GLN A 32 7.45 -10.40 -14.17
N LYS A 33 8.15 -10.28 -15.29
CA LYS A 33 9.35 -9.44 -15.36
C LYS A 33 9.04 -7.96 -15.18
N SER A 34 7.91 -7.49 -15.72
CA SER A 34 7.43 -6.12 -15.54
C SER A 34 7.04 -5.84 -14.10
N GLN A 35 6.27 -6.76 -13.47
CA GLN A 35 5.89 -6.69 -12.07
C GLN A 35 7.10 -6.67 -11.14
N SER A 36 8.09 -7.56 -11.36
CA SER A 36 9.32 -7.59 -10.54
C SER A 36 10.10 -6.29 -10.62
N ARG A 37 10.16 -5.64 -11.79
CA ARG A 37 10.79 -4.33 -11.94
C ARG A 37 10.00 -3.23 -11.25
N ALA A 38 8.67 -3.27 -11.34
CA ALA A 38 7.79 -2.31 -10.67
C ALA A 38 7.95 -2.41 -9.14
N VAL A 39 8.00 -3.64 -8.59
CA VAL A 39 8.24 -3.88 -7.16
C VAL A 39 9.60 -3.34 -6.74
N ALA A 40 10.68 -3.67 -7.47
CA ALA A 40 12.02 -3.19 -7.13
C ALA A 40 12.13 -1.66 -7.19
N ASN A 41 11.49 -1.02 -8.16
CA ASN A 41 11.43 0.44 -8.25
C ASN A 41 10.62 1.04 -7.09
N TYR A 42 9.49 0.41 -6.71
CA TYR A 42 8.69 0.82 -5.56
C TYR A 42 9.50 0.73 -4.26
N GLU A 43 10.17 -0.41 -4.01
CA GLU A 43 10.99 -0.60 -2.81
C GLU A 43 12.10 0.46 -2.69
N LYS A 44 12.78 0.77 -3.80
CA LYS A 44 13.79 1.82 -3.83
C LYS A 44 13.19 3.18 -3.51
N THR A 45 12.09 3.55 -4.17
CA THR A 45 11.39 4.82 -3.95
C THR A 45 10.86 4.90 -2.52
N ALA A 46 10.33 3.80 -1.97
CA ALA A 46 9.85 3.73 -0.60
C ALA A 46 10.97 3.97 0.42
N ALA A 47 12.14 3.36 0.20
CA ALA A 47 13.31 3.59 1.07
C ALA A 47 13.79 5.03 1.04
N GLU A 48 13.88 5.66 -0.15
CA GLU A 48 14.26 7.07 -0.29
C GLU A 48 13.23 8.01 0.37
N MET A 49 11.94 7.71 0.25
CA MET A 49 10.87 8.48 0.90
C MET A 49 10.88 8.32 2.41
N ALA A 50 11.13 7.11 2.93
CA ALA A 50 11.26 6.87 4.36
C ALA A 50 12.42 7.67 4.96
N GLN A 51 13.58 7.68 4.29
CA GLN A 51 14.73 8.47 4.73
C GLN A 51 14.40 9.97 4.78
N LYS A 52 13.77 10.51 3.74
CA LYS A 52 13.36 11.92 3.72
C LYS A 52 12.37 12.26 4.84
N ALA A 53 11.44 11.35 5.15
CA ALA A 53 10.51 11.55 6.25
C ALA A 53 11.22 11.51 7.61
N GLU A 54 12.20 10.64 7.78
CA GLU A 54 13.03 10.58 8.98
C GLU A 54 13.89 11.85 9.15
N GLU A 55 14.44 12.39 8.04
CA GLU A 55 15.18 13.65 8.04
C GLU A 55 14.26 14.83 8.41
N TYR A 56 13.06 14.89 7.82
CA TYR A 56 12.03 15.86 8.15
C TYR A 56 11.68 15.83 9.66
N ASN A 57 11.46 14.63 10.21
CA ASN A 57 11.13 14.46 11.63
C ASN A 57 12.28 14.88 12.56
N LYS A 58 13.54 14.66 12.17
CA LYS A 58 14.71 15.12 12.93
C LYS A 58 14.81 16.65 12.96
N GLU A 59 14.56 17.29 11.84
CA GLU A 59 14.52 18.76 11.75
C GLU A 59 13.43 19.31 12.65
N LEU A 60 12.21 18.73 12.56
CA LEU A 60 11.07 19.12 13.39
C LEU A 60 11.36 18.93 14.90
N ALA A 61 11.96 17.81 15.29
CA ALA A 61 12.32 17.54 16.70
C ALA A 61 13.37 18.52 17.23
N SER A 62 14.26 19.05 16.37
CA SER A 62 15.27 20.03 16.73
C SER A 62 14.72 21.45 16.84
N HIS A 63 13.55 21.72 16.27
CA HIS A 63 12.94 23.04 16.17
C HIS A 63 11.44 22.98 16.55
N PRO A 64 11.12 22.89 17.85
CA PRO A 64 9.72 22.73 18.31
C PRO A 64 8.78 23.86 17.86
N GLU A 65 9.31 25.06 17.57
CA GLU A 65 8.56 26.19 17.03
C GLU A 65 7.93 25.90 15.66
N LEU A 66 8.48 24.98 14.89
CA LEU A 66 7.95 24.59 13.57
C LEU A 66 6.58 23.92 13.67
N PHE A 67 6.21 23.39 14.83
CA PHE A 67 4.84 22.92 15.06
C PHE A 67 3.80 24.01 14.80
N TYR A 68 4.11 25.25 15.16
CA TYR A 68 3.22 26.41 14.98
C TYR A 68 3.45 27.16 13.67
N GLU A 69 4.57 26.93 13.01
CA GLU A 69 4.97 27.59 11.76
C GLU A 69 5.41 26.57 10.71
N PRO A 70 4.55 25.56 10.39
CA PRO A 70 4.94 24.42 9.57
C PRO A 70 5.38 24.81 8.16
N SER A 71 4.88 25.92 7.62
CA SER A 71 5.27 26.43 6.30
C SER A 71 6.77 26.80 6.19
N LYS A 72 7.47 26.94 7.32
CA LYS A 72 8.92 27.16 7.33
C LYS A 72 9.71 25.88 7.02
N LEU A 73 9.14 24.71 7.21
CA LEU A 73 9.77 23.43 6.91
C LEU A 73 9.30 22.92 5.54
N ALA A 74 10.20 22.97 4.57
CA ALA A 74 9.88 22.61 3.20
C ALA A 74 9.75 21.10 2.98
N GLY A 75 8.95 20.70 1.99
CA GLY A 75 8.91 19.33 1.51
C GLY A 75 7.77 18.47 2.05
N TYR A 76 6.94 19.00 2.96
CA TYR A 76 5.83 18.26 3.57
C TYR A 76 4.96 17.54 2.55
N GLU A 77 4.34 18.24 1.60
CA GLU A 77 3.40 17.67 0.64
C GLU A 77 3.98 16.63 -0.32
N LYS A 78 5.30 16.65 -0.50
CA LYS A 78 6.00 15.73 -1.43
C LYS A 78 6.58 14.51 -0.73
N THR A 79 6.68 14.56 0.59
CA THR A 79 7.24 13.46 1.37
C THR A 79 6.13 12.46 1.67
N LEU A 80 6.37 11.17 1.39
CA LEU A 80 5.41 10.06 1.50
C LEU A 80 4.31 10.03 0.43
N ASP A 81 4.29 10.93 -0.53
CA ASP A 81 3.35 10.87 -1.67
C ASP A 81 4.00 10.18 -2.89
N ILE A 82 4.00 8.83 -2.87
CA ILE A 82 4.56 8.04 -3.99
C ILE A 82 3.67 8.12 -5.22
N THR A 83 2.37 8.24 -5.04
CA THR A 83 1.38 8.12 -6.12
C THR A 83 1.00 9.44 -6.74
N GLY A 84 1.39 10.57 -6.15
CA GLY A 84 0.96 11.91 -6.57
C GLY A 84 -0.51 12.21 -6.24
N THR A 85 -1.11 11.45 -5.31
CA THR A 85 -2.51 11.60 -4.91
C THR A 85 -2.68 12.24 -3.53
N GLY A 86 -1.58 12.54 -2.84
CA GLY A 86 -1.54 13.06 -1.48
C GLY A 86 -1.76 11.99 -0.40
N ILE A 87 -1.84 10.71 -0.77
CA ILE A 87 -1.98 9.60 0.19
C ILE A 87 -0.60 9.23 0.74
N MET A 88 -0.43 9.34 2.06
CA MET A 88 0.76 8.90 2.78
C MET A 88 0.73 7.40 3.08
N GLY A 89 -0.43 6.87 3.47
CA GLY A 89 -0.62 5.49 3.91
C GLY A 89 -2.03 5.23 4.43
N TYR A 90 -2.16 4.29 5.37
CA TYR A 90 -3.45 3.85 5.91
C TYR A 90 -3.39 3.69 7.42
N ILE A 91 -4.52 4.02 8.08
CA ILE A 91 -4.72 3.70 9.49
C ILE A 91 -5.77 2.60 9.63
N SER A 92 -5.54 1.63 10.52
CA SER A 92 -6.50 0.61 10.91
C SER A 92 -6.70 0.60 12.43
N ILE A 93 -7.96 0.64 12.86
CA ILE A 93 -8.37 0.62 14.27
C ILE A 93 -9.41 -0.51 14.44
N PRO A 94 -8.98 -1.75 14.71
CA PRO A 94 -9.85 -2.93 14.68
C PRO A 94 -11.04 -2.86 15.63
N LYS A 95 -10.84 -2.37 16.87
CA LYS A 95 -11.89 -2.29 17.91
C LYS A 95 -13.13 -1.53 17.42
N ILE A 96 -12.94 -0.49 16.63
CA ILE A 96 -14.04 0.35 16.11
C ILE A 96 -14.30 0.15 14.60
N LYS A 97 -13.62 -0.83 13.99
CA LYS A 97 -13.75 -1.20 12.57
C LYS A 97 -13.54 0.01 11.64
N VAL A 98 -12.44 0.73 11.86
CA VAL A 98 -11.99 1.85 11.04
C VAL A 98 -10.80 1.39 10.21
N GLU A 99 -10.85 1.68 8.92
CA GLU A 99 -9.76 1.54 7.96
C GLU A 99 -9.86 2.72 7.01
N LEU A 100 -8.88 3.64 7.06
CA LEU A 100 -8.93 4.91 6.33
C LEU A 100 -7.59 5.22 5.70
N PRO A 101 -7.56 5.82 4.50
CA PRO A 101 -6.35 6.42 3.98
C PRO A 101 -5.97 7.65 4.82
N ILE A 102 -4.66 7.89 4.90
CA ILE A 102 -4.07 9.07 5.54
C ILE A 102 -3.60 10.00 4.43
N TYR A 103 -4.12 11.21 4.41
CA TYR A 103 -3.71 12.27 3.47
C TYR A 103 -2.86 13.32 4.15
N HIS A 104 -2.11 14.07 3.36
CA HIS A 104 -1.49 15.31 3.81
C HIS A 104 -2.55 16.33 4.18
N GLY A 105 -2.27 17.11 5.23
CA GLY A 105 -3.12 18.23 5.66
C GLY A 105 -4.42 17.80 6.36
N THR A 106 -5.10 18.80 6.88
CA THR A 106 -6.38 18.67 7.60
C THR A 106 -7.43 19.61 7.06
N GLU A 107 -7.37 19.94 5.77
CA GLU A 107 -8.35 20.73 5.08
C GLU A 107 -9.69 19.99 5.02
N ASP A 108 -10.75 20.78 4.88
CA ASP A 108 -12.13 20.27 4.90
C ASP A 108 -12.35 19.17 3.85
N GLY A 109 -11.76 19.33 2.66
CA GLY A 109 -11.85 18.33 1.59
C GLY A 109 -11.28 16.97 1.96
N VAL A 110 -10.18 16.94 2.72
CA VAL A 110 -9.55 15.70 3.22
C VAL A 110 -10.41 15.10 4.33
N LEU A 111 -10.75 15.90 5.33
CA LEU A 111 -11.44 15.42 6.53
C LEU A 111 -12.86 14.90 6.27
N GLN A 112 -13.49 15.29 5.15
CA GLN A 112 -14.80 14.76 4.74
C GLN A 112 -14.77 13.31 4.28
N ILE A 113 -13.64 12.82 3.81
CA ILE A 113 -13.53 11.49 3.17
C ILE A 113 -12.53 10.56 3.83
N ALA A 114 -11.58 11.10 4.62
CA ALA A 114 -10.39 10.37 5.07
C ALA A 114 -9.90 10.85 6.43
N CYS A 115 -8.74 10.31 6.82
CA CYS A 115 -7.91 10.81 7.89
C CYS A 115 -6.86 11.77 7.31
N GLY A 116 -6.70 12.94 7.91
CA GLY A 116 -5.69 13.93 7.55
C GLY A 116 -4.54 13.94 8.56
N HIS A 117 -3.32 14.06 8.09
CA HIS A 117 -2.14 14.28 8.93
C HIS A 117 -2.01 15.78 9.24
N LEU A 118 -1.86 16.11 10.52
CA LEU A 118 -1.69 17.50 10.96
C LEU A 118 -0.30 18.01 10.57
N GLU A 119 -0.24 18.96 9.65
CA GLU A 119 1.00 19.64 9.29
C GLU A 119 1.63 20.30 10.53
N GLY A 120 2.94 20.21 10.67
CA GLY A 120 3.66 20.62 11.87
C GLY A 120 3.85 19.53 12.92
N SER A 121 3.11 18.41 12.86
CA SER A 121 3.43 17.20 13.61
C SER A 121 4.39 16.29 12.85
N SER A 122 5.01 15.32 13.53
CA SER A 122 5.93 14.39 12.87
C SER A 122 5.24 13.57 11.79
N LEU A 123 5.88 13.39 10.65
CA LEU A 123 5.43 12.45 9.62
C LEU A 123 5.30 11.04 10.20
N PRO A 124 4.27 10.26 9.84
CA PRO A 124 3.88 9.05 10.54
C PRO A 124 4.75 7.83 10.17
N VAL A 125 6.07 7.99 10.16
CA VAL A 125 7.06 6.91 9.90
C VAL A 125 7.63 6.32 11.17
N GLY A 126 7.23 6.84 12.35
CA GLY A 126 7.73 6.46 13.65
C GLY A 126 9.18 6.87 13.91
N GLY A 127 9.70 6.46 15.05
CA GLY A 127 11.07 6.73 15.48
C GLY A 127 11.16 7.50 16.79
N ALA A 128 12.35 7.48 17.41
CA ALA A 128 12.57 8.21 18.65
C ALA A 128 12.42 9.73 18.44
N SER A 129 11.80 10.40 19.39
CA SER A 129 11.49 11.84 19.35
C SER A 129 10.56 12.20 18.18
N THR A 130 9.50 11.40 18.00
CA THR A 130 8.44 11.67 17.01
C THR A 130 7.06 11.67 17.66
N HIS A 131 6.18 12.54 17.18
CA HIS A 131 4.77 12.58 17.55
C HIS A 131 3.92 12.94 16.33
N ALA A 132 3.33 11.93 15.70
CA ALA A 132 2.42 12.12 14.59
C ALA A 132 1.00 12.41 15.08
N VAL A 133 0.29 13.31 14.42
CA VAL A 133 -1.09 13.63 14.75
C VAL A 133 -1.98 13.38 13.54
N LEU A 134 -2.98 12.51 13.71
CA LEU A 134 -3.92 12.11 12.69
C LEU A 134 -5.33 12.56 13.08
N SER A 135 -5.97 13.34 12.22
CA SER A 135 -7.30 13.93 12.47
C SER A 135 -8.34 13.37 11.49
N ALA A 136 -9.54 13.14 11.99
CA ALA A 136 -10.68 12.84 11.14
C ALA A 136 -11.98 13.35 11.78
N HIS A 137 -12.98 13.59 10.96
CA HIS A 137 -14.29 14.06 11.43
C HIS A 137 -15.01 13.03 12.28
N ARG A 138 -15.90 13.54 13.12
CA ARG A 138 -16.88 12.81 13.91
C ARG A 138 -18.29 13.25 13.56
N GLY A 139 -19.19 12.27 13.37
CA GLY A 139 -20.62 12.56 13.20
C GLY A 139 -21.04 13.02 11.82
N LEU A 140 -20.24 12.75 10.77
CA LEU A 140 -20.68 12.98 9.41
C LEU A 140 -21.76 11.95 9.02
N PRO A 141 -22.88 12.38 8.40
CA PRO A 141 -23.90 11.44 7.92
C PRO A 141 -23.40 10.50 6.83
N SER A 142 -22.41 10.95 6.05
CA SER A 142 -21.87 10.23 4.88
C SER A 142 -20.79 9.22 5.22
N ALA A 143 -20.09 9.36 6.36
CA ALA A 143 -18.95 8.53 6.69
C ALA A 143 -18.74 8.40 8.21
N LYS A 144 -18.36 7.18 8.65
CA LYS A 144 -18.10 6.93 10.08
C LYS A 144 -16.85 7.61 10.59
N LEU A 145 -15.77 7.58 9.81
CA LEU A 145 -14.46 8.13 10.15
C LEU A 145 -14.10 7.87 11.63
N PHE A 146 -13.80 8.91 12.43
CA PHE A 146 -13.50 8.79 13.86
C PHE A 146 -14.72 8.96 14.77
N THR A 147 -15.94 8.69 14.27
CA THR A 147 -17.18 8.81 15.04
C THR A 147 -17.17 8.02 16.34
N ASN A 148 -16.56 6.85 16.34
CA ASN A 148 -16.48 5.96 17.50
C ASN A 148 -15.12 6.01 18.23
N LEU A 149 -14.31 7.05 18.02
CA LEU A 149 -12.98 7.14 18.64
C LEU A 149 -13.06 7.15 20.18
N ASP A 150 -14.16 7.64 20.73
CA ASP A 150 -14.47 7.66 22.17
C ASP A 150 -14.71 6.26 22.80
N LYS A 151 -14.77 5.21 22.00
CA LYS A 151 -14.87 3.82 22.45
C LYS A 151 -13.51 3.14 22.65
N LEU A 152 -12.43 3.83 22.30
CA LEU A 152 -11.10 3.34 22.60
C LEU A 152 -10.79 3.53 24.08
N GLU A 153 -10.06 2.57 24.62
CA GLU A 153 -9.59 2.53 26.00
C GLU A 153 -8.08 2.36 26.01
N THR A 154 -7.44 2.62 27.13
CA THR A 154 -6.02 2.28 27.32
C THR A 154 -5.79 0.79 27.02
N GLU A 155 -4.61 0.45 26.50
CA GLU A 155 -4.22 -0.90 26.04
C GLU A 155 -4.81 -1.30 24.66
N ASP A 156 -5.82 -0.61 24.13
CA ASP A 156 -6.26 -0.84 22.73
C ASP A 156 -5.14 -0.51 21.77
N THR A 157 -5.17 -1.15 20.60
CA THR A 157 -4.14 -0.94 19.58
C THR A 157 -4.73 -0.42 18.27
N PHE A 158 -3.93 0.37 17.58
CA PHE A 158 -4.17 0.74 16.19
C PHE A 158 -2.87 0.63 15.39
N THR A 159 -2.98 0.49 14.09
CA THR A 159 -1.83 0.36 13.20
C THR A 159 -1.83 1.43 12.13
N ILE A 160 -0.65 1.89 11.77
CA ILE A 160 -0.40 2.76 10.62
C ILE A 160 0.47 1.98 9.64
N THR A 161 0.01 1.88 8.40
CA THR A 161 0.80 1.30 7.30
C THR A 161 1.30 2.42 6.41
N ILE A 162 2.61 2.62 6.41
CA ILE A 162 3.29 3.64 5.61
C ILE A 162 4.37 2.96 4.78
N LEU A 163 4.33 3.17 3.46
CA LEU A 163 5.25 2.54 2.52
C LEU A 163 5.19 1.00 2.66
N ASP A 164 6.27 0.39 3.13
CA ASP A 164 6.42 -1.05 3.40
C ASP A 164 6.39 -1.40 4.89
N ARG A 165 6.11 -0.41 5.76
CA ARG A 165 6.18 -0.55 7.22
C ARG A 165 4.80 -0.58 7.84
N VAL A 166 4.60 -1.48 8.80
CA VAL A 166 3.43 -1.48 9.68
C VAL A 166 3.88 -1.05 11.08
N LEU A 167 3.33 0.05 11.55
CA LEU A 167 3.62 0.64 12.84
C LEU A 167 2.44 0.40 13.77
N THR A 168 2.65 -0.32 14.88
CA THR A 168 1.61 -0.58 15.88
C THR A 168 1.79 0.36 17.06
N TYR A 169 0.70 1.00 17.44
CA TYR A 169 0.61 1.88 18.60
C TYR A 169 -0.41 1.34 19.59
N GLN A 170 -0.06 1.37 20.87
CA GLN A 170 -0.95 1.00 21.96
C GLN A 170 -1.39 2.25 22.70
N VAL A 171 -2.69 2.41 22.90
CA VAL A 171 -3.28 3.59 23.57
C VAL A 171 -2.78 3.67 25.00
N ASP A 172 -2.19 4.81 25.35
CA ASP A 172 -1.66 5.08 26.71
C ASP A 172 -2.31 6.30 27.37
N GLU A 173 -2.85 7.23 26.59
CA GLU A 173 -3.51 8.43 27.12
C GLU A 173 -4.75 8.79 26.31
N ILE A 174 -5.83 9.16 27.02
CA ILE A 174 -7.04 9.71 26.42
C ILE A 174 -7.34 11.04 27.13
N ALA A 175 -7.48 12.12 26.36
CA ALA A 175 -7.68 13.45 26.89
C ALA A 175 -8.73 14.23 26.10
N ILE A 176 -9.41 15.15 26.79
CA ILE A 176 -10.30 16.14 26.15
C ILE A 176 -9.69 17.50 26.43
N VAL A 177 -9.41 18.25 25.36
CA VAL A 177 -8.73 19.54 25.43
C VAL A 177 -9.48 20.59 24.60
N LEU A 178 -9.21 21.87 24.85
CA LEU A 178 -9.64 22.94 23.95
C LEU A 178 -8.86 22.90 22.63
N PRO A 179 -9.42 23.41 21.53
CA PRO A 179 -8.72 23.45 20.25
C PRO A 179 -7.40 24.24 20.25
N SER A 180 -7.25 25.16 21.19
CA SER A 180 -6.05 25.96 21.38
C SER A 180 -4.98 25.29 22.26
N GLU A 181 -5.33 24.21 22.95
CA GLU A 181 -4.40 23.48 23.85
C GLU A 181 -3.67 22.40 23.06
N THR A 182 -2.42 22.67 22.72
CA THR A 182 -1.59 21.81 21.86
C THR A 182 -0.44 21.14 22.62
N ASP A 183 -0.30 21.35 23.92
CA ASP A 183 0.79 20.82 24.73
C ASP A 183 0.93 19.29 24.65
N LYS A 184 -0.24 18.60 24.57
CA LYS A 184 -0.30 17.13 24.45
C LYS A 184 0.04 16.60 23.05
N LEU A 185 0.31 17.47 22.10
CA LEU A 185 0.67 17.12 20.72
C LEU A 185 2.16 17.34 20.45
N GLN A 186 2.90 17.84 21.44
CA GLN A 186 4.32 18.16 21.30
C GLN A 186 5.17 16.89 21.27
N ILE A 187 6.32 16.98 20.62
CA ILE A 187 7.33 15.90 20.60
C ILE A 187 7.96 15.78 21.99
N GLU A 188 8.01 14.58 22.50
CA GLU A 188 8.76 14.24 23.72
C GLU A 188 10.06 13.52 23.35
N GLU A 189 11.17 13.91 23.97
CA GLU A 189 12.49 13.34 23.68
C GLU A 189 12.51 11.82 23.92
N GLY A 190 12.97 11.06 22.94
CA GLY A 190 13.12 9.61 22.97
C GLY A 190 11.80 8.83 22.83
N LYS A 191 10.64 9.49 22.74
CA LYS A 191 9.34 8.83 22.58
C LYS A 191 8.96 8.70 21.12
N ASP A 192 8.14 7.69 20.81
CA ASP A 192 7.50 7.47 19.51
C ASP A 192 5.99 7.41 19.77
N TYR A 193 5.31 8.53 19.47
CA TYR A 193 3.88 8.69 19.71
C TYR A 193 3.10 8.91 18.41
N CYS A 194 1.85 8.47 18.45
CA CYS A 194 0.84 8.87 17.48
C CYS A 194 -0.46 9.20 18.20
N THR A 195 -1.00 10.40 17.94
CA THR A 195 -2.29 10.85 18.51
C THR A 195 -3.37 10.87 17.44
N LEU A 196 -4.49 10.19 17.74
CA LEU A 196 -5.71 10.27 16.96
C LEU A 196 -6.59 11.38 17.53
N MET A 197 -7.00 12.32 16.68
CA MET A 197 -7.75 13.51 17.09
C MET A 197 -9.11 13.59 16.39
N THR A 198 -10.14 13.92 17.16
CA THR A 198 -11.45 14.24 16.61
C THR A 198 -12.19 15.30 17.44
N CYS A 199 -13.28 15.84 16.91
CA CYS A 199 -14.10 16.79 17.65
C CYS A 199 -14.97 16.11 18.72
N THR A 200 -15.21 16.81 19.84
CA THR A 200 -16.07 16.35 20.93
C THR A 200 -16.69 17.58 21.65
N PRO A 201 -17.84 17.48 22.36
CA PRO A 201 -18.84 16.39 22.29
C PRO A 201 -19.46 16.24 20.91
N TYR A 202 -20.07 15.08 20.64
CA TYR A 202 -20.72 14.79 19.38
C TYR A 202 -21.75 15.87 19.00
N GLY A 203 -21.65 16.43 17.80
CA GLY A 203 -22.53 17.46 17.27
C GLY A 203 -22.32 18.88 17.84
N ILE A 204 -21.57 19.04 18.97
CA ILE A 204 -21.26 20.35 19.58
C ILE A 204 -19.87 20.82 19.17
N ASN A 205 -18.87 19.91 19.17
CA ASN A 205 -17.54 20.10 18.60
C ASN A 205 -16.67 21.21 19.24
N THR A 206 -16.95 21.58 20.51
CA THR A 206 -16.24 22.65 21.22
C THR A 206 -14.85 22.27 21.68
N HIS A 207 -14.58 20.97 21.82
CA HIS A 207 -13.31 20.42 22.30
C HIS A 207 -12.72 19.45 21.27
N ARG A 208 -11.53 18.96 21.56
CA ARG A 208 -10.89 17.88 20.83
C ARG A 208 -10.72 16.67 21.76
N LEU A 209 -11.11 15.50 21.26
CA LEU A 209 -10.78 14.21 21.87
C LEU A 209 -9.44 13.77 21.28
N LEU A 210 -8.47 13.53 22.13
CA LEU A 210 -7.15 13.03 21.81
C LEU A 210 -7.04 11.60 22.35
N VAL A 211 -6.64 10.66 21.51
CA VAL A 211 -6.33 9.29 21.86
C VAL A 211 -4.88 9.03 21.44
N ARG A 212 -3.95 9.13 22.39
CA ARG A 212 -2.53 8.93 22.14
C ARG A 212 -2.16 7.46 22.29
N GLY A 213 -1.33 6.97 21.39
CA GLY A 213 -0.66 5.68 21.50
C GLY A 213 0.86 5.84 21.46
N HIS A 214 1.54 5.01 22.24
CA HIS A 214 2.98 4.82 22.15
C HIS A 214 3.31 3.62 21.26
N ARG A 215 4.49 3.65 20.65
CA ARG A 215 4.97 2.60 19.78
C ARG A 215 5.17 1.28 20.52
N VAL A 216 4.63 0.18 19.98
CA VAL A 216 4.87 -1.19 20.47
C VAL A 216 5.38 -2.07 19.32
N GLU A 217 5.95 -3.21 19.65
CA GLU A 217 6.35 -4.18 18.64
C GLU A 217 5.13 -4.62 17.82
N THR A 218 5.26 -4.53 16.52
CA THR A 218 4.25 -5.08 15.61
C THR A 218 4.32 -6.60 15.68
N VAL A 219 3.33 -7.23 16.30
CA VAL A 219 3.16 -8.67 16.23
C VAL A 219 2.89 -8.99 14.75
N LYS A 220 3.92 -9.45 14.04
CA LYS A 220 3.71 -10.06 12.73
C LYS A 220 2.84 -11.27 13.01
N GLU A 221 1.54 -11.18 12.71
CA GLU A 221 0.76 -12.39 12.56
C GLU A 221 1.63 -13.30 11.68
N LYS A 222 2.03 -14.44 12.23
CA LYS A 222 2.61 -15.48 11.40
C LYS A 222 1.55 -15.73 10.35
N ASN A 223 1.75 -15.12 9.17
CA ASN A 223 1.08 -15.59 7.99
C ASN A 223 1.31 -17.09 8.04
N ILE A 224 0.28 -17.85 8.41
CA ILE A 224 0.27 -19.27 8.19
C ILE A 224 0.35 -19.33 6.67
N HIS A 225 1.58 -19.37 6.15
CA HIS A 225 1.81 -19.87 4.82
C HIS A 225 1.24 -21.30 4.90
N VAL A 226 -0.02 -21.43 4.55
CA VAL A 226 -0.51 -22.67 4.06
C VAL A 226 0.36 -22.91 2.83
N THR A 227 1.48 -23.57 3.04
CA THR A 227 2.22 -24.17 1.96
C THR A 227 1.20 -25.10 1.31
N ALA A 228 0.59 -24.60 0.25
CA ALA A 228 -0.11 -25.48 -0.68
C ALA A 228 1.00 -26.36 -1.27
N GLU A 229 1.31 -27.47 -0.57
CA GLU A 229 2.19 -28.53 -1.05
C GLU A 229 1.58 -29.30 -2.24
N ALA A 230 0.50 -28.82 -2.80
CA ALA A 230 0.06 -29.23 -4.11
C ALA A 230 0.94 -28.48 -5.13
N PHE A 231 1.82 -29.23 -5.78
CA PHE A 231 2.41 -28.82 -7.04
C PHE A 231 1.24 -28.46 -7.97
N GLN A 232 0.80 -27.21 -7.94
CA GLN A 232 -0.19 -26.73 -8.89
C GLN A 232 0.52 -26.65 -10.24
N ILE A 233 0.40 -27.75 -10.99
CA ILE A 233 0.77 -27.78 -12.39
C ILE A 233 -0.19 -26.82 -13.08
N GLU A 234 0.26 -25.58 -13.30
CA GLU A 234 -0.58 -24.59 -13.99
C GLU A 234 -0.87 -25.11 -15.41
N PRO A 235 -2.13 -25.42 -15.74
CA PRO A 235 -2.51 -25.94 -17.06
C PRO A 235 -2.10 -25.01 -18.19
N VAL A 236 -2.02 -23.72 -17.91
CA VAL A 236 -1.63 -22.65 -18.83
C VAL A 236 -0.18 -22.78 -19.29
N ILE A 237 0.71 -23.34 -18.45
CA ILE A 237 2.13 -23.54 -18.77
C ILE A 237 2.36 -24.96 -19.33
N THR A 238 1.75 -25.96 -18.72
CA THR A 238 2.01 -27.36 -19.08
C THR A 238 1.35 -27.75 -20.40
N ALA A 239 0.15 -27.24 -20.71
CA ALA A 239 -0.52 -27.56 -21.97
C ALA A 239 0.31 -27.10 -23.21
N PRO A 240 0.85 -25.86 -23.28
CA PRO A 240 1.72 -25.46 -24.39
C PRO A 240 3.00 -26.28 -24.50
N VAL A 241 3.64 -26.59 -23.37
CA VAL A 241 4.93 -27.35 -23.34
C VAL A 241 4.74 -28.75 -23.88
N LEU A 242 3.59 -29.40 -23.63
CA LEU A 242 3.27 -30.72 -24.15
C LEU A 242 2.75 -30.70 -25.58
N ALA A 243 1.92 -29.70 -25.91
CA ALA A 243 1.29 -29.63 -27.24
C ALA A 243 2.25 -29.18 -28.34
N ALA A 244 3.20 -28.31 -28.06
CA ALA A 244 4.15 -27.81 -29.08
C ALA A 244 5.01 -28.92 -29.71
N PRO A 245 5.67 -29.82 -28.95
CA PRO A 245 6.43 -30.92 -29.56
C PRO A 245 5.52 -31.92 -30.29
N MET A 246 4.30 -32.20 -29.77
CA MET A 246 3.34 -33.08 -30.47
C MET A 246 2.92 -32.49 -31.83
N LEU A 247 2.65 -31.20 -31.89
CA LEU A 247 2.31 -30.52 -33.15
C LEU A 247 3.49 -30.50 -34.12
N LEU A 248 4.73 -30.34 -33.65
CA LEU A 248 5.92 -30.42 -34.46
C LEU A 248 6.12 -31.82 -35.05
N ILE A 249 5.93 -32.86 -34.25
CA ILE A 249 6.01 -34.26 -34.69
C ILE A 249 4.94 -34.54 -35.77
N LEU A 250 3.71 -34.08 -35.53
CA LEU A 250 2.61 -34.21 -36.48
C LEU A 250 2.91 -33.50 -37.80
N LEU A 251 3.43 -32.29 -37.76
CA LEU A 251 3.82 -31.54 -38.94
C LEU A 251 4.94 -32.26 -39.71
N PHE A 252 5.95 -32.76 -39.02
CA PHE A 252 7.03 -33.54 -39.63
C PHE A 252 6.50 -34.79 -40.31
N TRP A 253 5.59 -35.52 -39.63
CA TRP A 253 4.94 -36.72 -40.16
C TRP A 253 4.15 -36.39 -41.43
N LEU A 254 3.31 -35.34 -41.43
CA LEU A 254 2.55 -34.89 -42.59
C LEU A 254 3.43 -34.51 -43.78
N LEU A 255 4.53 -33.79 -43.54
CA LEU A 255 5.47 -33.34 -44.57
C LEU A 255 6.23 -34.52 -45.21
N PHE A 256 6.56 -35.52 -44.45
CA PHE A 256 7.37 -36.67 -44.95
C PHE A 256 6.52 -37.87 -45.39
N HIS A 257 5.37 -38.11 -44.79
CA HIS A 257 4.49 -39.22 -45.16
C HIS A 257 3.79 -39.01 -46.49
N GLY A 258 3.45 -37.78 -46.81
CA GLY A 258 2.90 -37.39 -48.13
C GLY A 258 3.85 -37.62 -49.32
N ARG A 259 5.13 -37.85 -49.08
CA ARG A 259 6.15 -38.10 -50.11
C ARG A 259 6.22 -39.58 -50.55
N LYS A 260 5.73 -40.56 -49.74
CA LYS A 260 5.82 -41.98 -50.03
C LYS A 260 4.68 -42.55 -50.92
N LYS A 261 3.67 -41.80 -51.26
CA LYS A 261 2.57 -42.28 -52.12
C LYS A 261 2.69 -41.79 -53.57
N LYS A 262 3.88 -41.56 -54.11
CA LYS A 262 4.16 -41.34 -55.54
C LYS A 262 5.38 -42.12 -55.97
N LYS A 263 5.24 -43.46 -55.96
CA LYS A 263 5.96 -44.36 -56.88
C LYS A 263 4.94 -45.30 -57.53
#